data_63123ab63eff6fb2f0601ffb957c5354
#
_entry.id   63123ab63eff6fb2f0601ffb957c5354
#
_cell.length_a   1.000
_cell.length_b   1.000
_cell.length_c   1.000
_cell.angle_alpha   90.00
_cell.angle_beta   90.00
_cell.angle_gamma   90.00
#
_symmetry.space_group_name_H-M   'P 1'
#
loop_
_entity.id
_entity.type
_entity.pdbx_description
1 polymer ?
#
loop_
_entity_poly.entity_id
_entity_poly.type
_entity_poly.pdbx_seq_one_letter_code
_entity_poly.pdbx_strand_id
1 'polypeptide(L)'
;SLGLHLAADAIENGGRVIWACKEMPNGTRFSQLFSHLSFVQSSRFHAMNLAGKMDVAISLIIQLMNSLPSVSMIILDDWCDSSGRISKHETAQMARLVEQKKDNATILLISKGSIDASDSSSQDLVARAANVMQESGFTIATLTREKDGPFRTLTIGDNISKIKLEETGFTRN
;
A
#
# COMPACT_ATOMS: atom_id res chain seq x y z
N SER A 1 7.74 2.42 -3.71
CA SER A 1 8.21 3.79 -3.36
C SER A 1 7.10 4.72 -2.88
N LEU A 2 5.91 4.75 -3.53
CA LEU A 2 4.79 5.62 -3.06
C LEU A 2 4.32 5.21 -1.66
N GLY A 3 4.15 3.92 -1.40
CA GLY A 3 3.78 3.44 -0.06
C GLY A 3 4.79 3.87 1.03
N LEU A 4 6.10 3.81 0.74
CA LEU A 4 7.13 4.26 1.68
C LEU A 4 7.07 5.79 1.92
N HIS A 5 6.80 6.57 0.88
CA HIS A 5 6.62 8.01 1.01
C HIS A 5 5.43 8.34 1.92
N LEU A 6 4.29 7.69 1.70
CA LEU A 6 3.10 7.85 2.55
C LEU A 6 3.36 7.36 4.00
N ALA A 7 4.16 6.31 4.17
CA ALA A 7 4.56 5.83 5.49
C ALA A 7 5.44 6.86 6.23
N ALA A 8 6.40 7.48 5.55
CA ALA A 8 7.25 8.51 6.11
C ALA A 8 6.42 9.74 6.53
N ASP A 9 5.50 10.19 5.68
CA ASP A 9 4.58 11.29 5.96
C ASP A 9 3.68 10.99 7.18
N ALA A 10 3.10 9.79 7.26
CA ALA A 10 2.30 9.38 8.41
C ALA A 10 3.10 9.39 9.72
N ILE A 11 4.38 9.00 9.67
CA ILE A 11 5.29 9.01 10.83
C ILE A 11 5.68 10.43 11.23
N GLU A 12 5.98 11.28 10.26
CA GLU A 12 6.29 12.69 10.49
C GLU A 12 5.14 13.40 11.20
N ASN A 13 3.90 13.09 10.82
CA ASN A 13 2.67 13.58 11.45
C ASN A 13 2.32 12.88 12.79
N GLY A 14 3.24 12.12 13.37
CA GLY A 14 3.11 11.54 14.72
C GLY A 14 2.47 10.16 14.78
N GLY A 15 2.07 9.59 13.65
CA GLY A 15 1.47 8.26 13.56
C GLY A 15 2.50 7.13 13.68
N ARG A 16 1.99 5.91 13.82
CA ARG A 16 2.73 4.66 13.64
C ARG A 16 2.25 3.95 12.39
N VAL A 17 3.17 3.31 11.72
CA VAL A 17 2.92 2.53 10.51
C VAL A 17 3.21 1.06 10.75
N ILE A 18 2.27 0.20 10.39
CA ILE A 18 2.47 -1.25 10.29
C ILE A 18 2.67 -1.56 8.81
N TRP A 19 3.85 -2.06 8.45
CA TRP A 19 4.22 -2.44 7.09
C TRP A 19 4.34 -3.95 7.01
N ALA A 20 3.41 -4.59 6.34
CA ALA A 20 3.42 -6.03 6.12
C ALA A 20 3.77 -6.31 4.66
N CYS A 21 4.78 -7.15 4.38
CA CYS A 21 5.27 -7.40 3.03
C CYS A 21 5.82 -8.82 2.87
N LYS A 22 5.80 -9.36 1.65
CA LYS A 22 6.50 -10.61 1.32
C LYS A 22 8.01 -10.41 1.27
N GLU A 23 8.44 -9.27 0.71
CA GLU A 23 9.84 -8.87 0.62
C GLU A 23 10.03 -7.49 1.25
N MET A 24 11.07 -7.33 2.07
CA MET A 24 11.36 -6.05 2.69
C MET A 24 11.63 -4.96 1.63
N PRO A 25 11.22 -3.71 1.87
CA PRO A 25 11.49 -2.61 0.97
C PRO A 25 12.98 -2.48 0.67
N ASN A 26 13.31 -2.01 -0.53
CA ASN A 26 14.69 -1.71 -0.90
C ASN A 26 15.33 -0.75 0.11
N GLY A 27 16.44 -1.16 0.74
CA GLY A 27 17.08 -0.43 1.84
C GLY A 27 17.58 0.96 1.44
N THR A 28 18.11 1.11 0.23
CA THR A 28 18.55 2.42 -0.29
C THR A 28 17.35 3.36 -0.40
N ARG A 29 16.25 2.88 -0.99
CA ARG A 29 15.04 3.69 -1.14
C ARG A 29 14.38 4.02 0.20
N PHE A 30 14.39 3.07 1.12
CA PHE A 30 13.95 3.31 2.50
C PHE A 30 14.78 4.42 3.15
N SER A 31 16.10 4.34 3.11
CA SER A 31 17.01 5.33 3.68
C SER A 31 16.81 6.72 3.08
N GLN A 32 16.62 6.81 1.75
CA GLN A 32 16.34 8.09 1.08
C GLN A 32 15.06 8.75 1.62
N LEU A 33 13.97 8.00 1.70
CA LEU A 33 12.66 8.51 2.08
C LEU A 33 12.54 8.80 3.58
N PHE A 34 13.32 8.12 4.41
CA PHE A 34 13.29 8.26 5.88
C PHE A 34 14.44 9.12 6.42
N SER A 35 15.32 9.65 5.57
CA SER A 35 16.52 10.40 5.97
C SER A 35 16.23 11.68 6.78
N HIS A 36 15.07 12.27 6.60
CA HIS A 36 14.63 13.48 7.30
C HIS A 36 14.01 13.19 8.67
N LEU A 37 13.67 11.92 8.95
CA LEU A 37 13.07 11.50 10.21
C LEU A 37 14.15 11.27 11.27
N SER A 38 13.89 11.71 12.50
CA SER A 38 14.73 11.38 13.64
C SER A 38 14.66 9.88 13.96
N PHE A 39 15.63 9.37 14.72
CA PHE A 39 15.65 7.98 15.17
C PHE A 39 14.35 7.61 15.93
N VAL A 40 13.84 8.50 16.78
CA VAL A 40 12.59 8.28 17.52
C VAL A 40 11.38 8.20 16.58
N GLN A 41 11.33 9.03 15.54
CA GLN A 41 10.29 8.97 14.54
C GLN A 41 10.40 7.67 13.72
N SER A 42 11.59 7.32 13.22
CA SER A 42 11.82 6.09 12.45
C SER A 42 11.45 4.82 13.22
N SER A 43 11.58 4.80 14.56
CA SER A 43 11.15 3.67 15.40
C SER A 43 9.64 3.42 15.39
N ARG A 44 8.85 4.30 14.80
CA ARG A 44 7.40 4.14 14.61
C ARG A 44 7.03 3.34 13.36
N PHE A 45 8.02 2.95 12.55
CA PHE A 45 7.85 2.04 11.42
C PHE A 45 8.01 0.59 11.88
N HIS A 46 6.92 -0.17 11.87
CA HIS A 46 6.87 -1.56 12.31
C HIS A 46 6.73 -2.47 11.10
N ALA A 47 7.84 -3.03 10.64
CA ALA A 47 7.83 -3.98 9.52
C ALA A 47 7.62 -5.41 9.99
N MET A 48 6.81 -6.17 9.25
CA MET A 48 6.61 -7.59 9.45
C MET A 48 6.56 -8.36 8.12
N ASN A 49 6.95 -9.61 8.15
CA ASN A 49 6.89 -10.47 6.97
C ASN A 49 5.48 -11.09 6.84
N LEU A 50 4.89 -11.02 5.64
CA LEU A 50 3.66 -11.72 5.24
C LEU A 50 3.95 -13.20 4.90
N ALA A 51 4.79 -13.88 5.68
CA ALA A 51 5.06 -15.30 5.48
C ALA A 51 3.89 -16.16 6.01
N GLY A 52 3.54 -17.19 5.26
CA GLY A 52 2.56 -18.17 5.67
C GLY A 52 1.11 -17.85 5.26
N LYS A 53 0.15 -18.19 6.12
CA LYS A 53 -1.28 -18.04 5.82
C LYS A 53 -1.75 -16.61 6.06
N MET A 54 -2.53 -16.06 5.14
CA MET A 54 -3.04 -14.70 5.19
C MET A 54 -3.88 -14.41 6.46
N ASP A 55 -4.68 -15.38 6.92
CA ASP A 55 -5.50 -15.26 8.14
C ASP A 55 -4.64 -15.05 9.40
N VAL A 56 -3.49 -15.72 9.48
CA VAL A 56 -2.52 -15.55 10.58
C VAL A 56 -1.89 -14.16 10.52
N ALA A 57 -1.45 -13.74 9.33
CA ALA A 57 -0.85 -12.42 9.14
C ALA A 57 -1.84 -11.29 9.49
N ILE A 58 -3.08 -11.36 9.03
CA ILE A 58 -4.12 -10.38 9.36
C ILE A 58 -4.43 -10.36 10.86
N SER A 59 -4.48 -11.52 11.50
CA SER A 59 -4.69 -11.60 12.97
C SER A 59 -3.56 -10.91 13.74
N LEU A 60 -2.30 -11.08 13.31
CA LEU A 60 -1.16 -10.38 13.91
C LEU A 60 -1.21 -8.88 13.68
N ILE A 61 -1.59 -8.43 12.48
CA ILE A 61 -1.76 -7.00 12.17
C ILE A 61 -2.83 -6.38 13.09
N ILE A 62 -3.97 -7.03 13.25
CA ILE A 62 -5.05 -6.57 14.14
C ILE A 62 -4.56 -6.51 15.59
N GLN A 63 -3.83 -7.53 16.04
CA GLN A 63 -3.23 -7.53 17.38
C GLN A 63 -2.24 -6.38 17.59
N LEU A 64 -1.34 -6.14 16.63
CA LEU A 64 -0.38 -5.03 16.66
C LEU A 64 -1.10 -3.68 16.67
N MET A 65 -2.10 -3.51 15.80
CA MET A 65 -2.91 -2.29 15.74
C MET A 65 -3.58 -1.98 17.09
N ASN A 66 -4.04 -3.01 17.79
CA ASN A 66 -4.68 -2.85 19.11
C ASN A 66 -3.68 -2.61 20.24
N SER A 67 -2.47 -3.16 20.14
CA SER A 67 -1.42 -3.06 21.17
C SER A 67 -0.62 -1.76 21.06
N LEU A 68 -0.41 -1.24 19.84
CA LEU A 68 0.38 -0.04 19.61
C LEU A 68 -0.49 1.23 19.71
N PRO A 69 -0.01 2.27 20.38
CA PRO A 69 -0.70 3.56 20.37
C PRO A 69 -0.51 4.27 19.02
N SER A 70 -1.49 5.08 18.62
CA SER A 70 -1.38 6.00 17.49
C SER A 70 -1.06 5.34 16.13
N VAL A 71 -1.50 4.09 15.89
CA VAL A 71 -1.40 3.49 14.57
C VAL A 71 -2.31 4.27 13.62
N SER A 72 -1.72 4.93 12.63
CA SER A 72 -2.43 5.76 11.64
C SER A 72 -2.44 5.16 10.24
N MET A 73 -1.53 4.19 9.97
CA MET A 73 -1.47 3.56 8.66
C MET A 73 -1.05 2.09 8.76
N ILE A 74 -1.71 1.27 7.96
CA ILE A 74 -1.41 -0.16 7.77
C ILE A 74 -1.17 -0.35 6.28
N ILE A 75 0.00 -0.85 5.91
CA ILE A 75 0.37 -1.09 4.51
C ILE A 75 0.62 -2.58 4.32
N LEU A 76 -0.08 -3.19 3.37
CA LEU A 76 0.20 -4.54 2.90
C LEU A 76 0.82 -4.44 1.51
N ASP A 77 2.13 -4.64 1.44
CA ASP A 77 2.90 -4.56 0.20
C ASP A 77 2.99 -5.93 -0.45
N ASP A 78 2.61 -6.03 -1.72
CA ASP A 78 2.40 -7.29 -2.45
C ASP A 78 1.43 -8.24 -1.72
N TRP A 79 0.26 -7.69 -1.29
CA TRP A 79 -0.75 -8.43 -0.52
C TRP A 79 -1.31 -9.66 -1.24
N CYS A 80 -1.25 -9.69 -2.57
CA CYS A 80 -1.66 -10.81 -3.40
C CYS A 80 -0.61 -11.12 -4.47
N ASP A 81 -0.73 -12.28 -5.09
CA ASP A 81 0.16 -12.67 -6.18
C ASP A 81 -0.06 -11.81 -7.42
N SER A 82 1.00 -11.60 -8.21
CA SER A 82 0.96 -10.78 -9.43
C SER A 82 0.14 -11.39 -10.57
N SER A 83 -0.17 -12.69 -10.52
CA SER A 83 -0.93 -13.45 -11.52
C SER A 83 -1.87 -14.45 -10.86
N GLY A 84 -2.74 -15.07 -11.66
CA GLY A 84 -3.71 -16.02 -11.17
C GLY A 84 -4.93 -15.36 -10.51
N ARG A 85 -5.85 -16.17 -10.00
CA ARG A 85 -7.07 -15.69 -9.35
C ARG A 85 -6.83 -15.49 -7.86
N ILE A 86 -7.19 -14.33 -7.32
CA ILE A 86 -7.22 -14.10 -5.89
C ILE A 86 -8.34 -14.92 -5.26
N SER A 87 -8.05 -15.65 -4.21
CA SER A 87 -9.03 -16.50 -3.54
C SER A 87 -10.06 -15.66 -2.77
N LYS A 88 -11.29 -16.20 -2.62
CA LYS A 88 -12.31 -15.59 -1.76
C LYS A 88 -11.86 -15.49 -0.31
N HIS A 89 -10.99 -16.38 0.12
CA HIS A 89 -10.43 -16.34 1.47
C HIS A 89 -9.53 -15.12 1.67
N GLU A 90 -8.64 -14.81 0.72
CA GLU A 90 -7.76 -13.63 0.80
C GLU A 90 -8.55 -12.33 0.80
N THR A 91 -9.55 -12.20 -0.09
CA THR A 91 -10.40 -11.00 -0.12
C THR A 91 -11.23 -10.84 1.15
N ALA A 92 -11.72 -11.94 1.74
CA ALA A 92 -12.43 -11.92 3.02
C ALA A 92 -11.52 -11.46 4.18
N GLN A 93 -10.22 -11.81 4.16
CA GLN A 93 -9.29 -11.31 5.17
C GLN A 93 -9.04 -9.80 5.04
N MET A 94 -9.05 -9.24 3.82
CA MET A 94 -8.97 -7.78 3.63
C MET A 94 -10.23 -7.08 4.15
N ALA A 95 -11.42 -7.61 3.87
CA ALA A 95 -12.67 -7.09 4.43
C ALA A 95 -12.65 -7.12 5.96
N ARG A 96 -12.22 -8.23 6.57
CA ARG A 96 -12.03 -8.37 8.02
C ARG A 96 -11.09 -7.30 8.59
N LEU A 97 -9.99 -6.99 7.90
CA LEU A 97 -9.06 -5.96 8.35
C LEU A 97 -9.72 -4.57 8.33
N VAL A 98 -10.55 -4.28 7.32
CA VAL A 98 -11.32 -3.03 7.25
C VAL A 98 -12.33 -2.93 8.40
N GLU A 99 -13.06 -4.00 8.69
CA GLU A 99 -14.04 -4.05 9.79
C GLU A 99 -13.39 -3.83 11.17
N GLN A 100 -12.16 -4.30 11.34
CA GLN A 100 -11.43 -4.24 12.62
C GLN A 100 -10.53 -3.01 12.75
N LYS A 101 -10.39 -2.19 11.71
CA LYS A 101 -9.50 -1.03 11.77
C LYS A 101 -10.04 0.03 12.73
N LYS A 102 -9.12 0.78 13.36
CA LYS A 102 -9.48 1.98 14.12
C LYS A 102 -9.92 3.10 13.15
N ASP A 103 -10.84 3.96 13.55
CA ASP A 103 -11.40 5.02 12.70
C ASP A 103 -10.35 5.94 12.08
N ASN A 104 -9.29 6.23 12.81
CA ASN A 104 -8.18 7.08 12.38
C ASN A 104 -7.08 6.34 11.60
N ALA A 105 -7.21 5.03 11.37
CA ALA A 105 -6.23 4.26 10.63
C ALA A 105 -6.61 4.14 9.15
N THR A 106 -5.65 4.36 8.28
CA THR A 106 -5.76 4.13 6.84
C THR A 106 -5.15 2.78 6.49
N ILE A 107 -5.83 1.99 5.66
CA ILE A 107 -5.30 0.75 5.11
C ILE A 107 -4.92 0.99 3.65
N LEU A 108 -3.68 0.68 3.29
CA LEU A 108 -3.15 0.74 1.93
C LEU A 108 -2.77 -0.67 1.48
N LEU A 109 -3.43 -1.17 0.44
CA LEU A 109 -3.10 -2.42 -0.22
C LEU A 109 -2.32 -2.12 -1.50
N ILE A 110 -1.12 -2.65 -1.62
CA ILE A 110 -0.27 -2.48 -2.80
C ILE A 110 -0.18 -3.81 -3.52
N SER A 111 -0.43 -3.82 -4.82
CA SER A 111 -0.24 -4.97 -5.70
C SER A 111 0.21 -4.54 -7.08
N LYS A 112 0.78 -5.45 -7.83
CA LYS A 112 0.96 -5.26 -9.27
C LYS A 112 -0.41 -5.30 -9.93
N GLY A 113 -0.70 -4.37 -10.83
CA GLY A 113 -1.90 -4.42 -11.65
C GLY A 113 -1.80 -5.50 -12.73
N SER A 114 -2.92 -5.86 -13.31
CA SER A 114 -3.02 -6.68 -14.50
C SER A 114 -3.48 -5.84 -15.69
N ILE A 115 -3.08 -6.25 -16.89
CA ILE A 115 -3.62 -5.67 -18.13
C ILE A 115 -4.93 -6.41 -18.43
N ASP A 116 -5.99 -5.69 -18.72
CA ASP A 116 -7.24 -6.30 -19.17
C ASP A 116 -7.05 -6.84 -20.58
N ALA A 117 -7.06 -8.16 -20.71
CA ALA A 117 -6.92 -8.84 -22.00
C ALA A 117 -8.26 -8.97 -22.76
N SER A 118 -9.38 -8.55 -22.16
CA SER A 118 -10.72 -8.65 -22.78
C SER A 118 -10.98 -7.52 -23.78
N ASP A 119 -10.28 -6.39 -23.66
CA ASP A 119 -10.34 -5.27 -24.60
C ASP A 119 -8.99 -5.11 -25.31
N SER A 120 -8.92 -5.56 -26.56
CA SER A 120 -7.70 -5.46 -27.38
C SER A 120 -7.35 -4.02 -27.80
N SER A 121 -8.21 -3.05 -27.50
CA SER A 121 -8.04 -1.64 -27.86
C SER A 121 -7.47 -0.79 -26.71
N SER A 122 -7.59 -1.22 -25.46
CA SER A 122 -7.05 -0.52 -24.30
C SER A 122 -6.10 -1.43 -23.50
N GLN A 123 -4.85 -0.97 -23.30
CA GLN A 123 -3.91 -1.60 -22.37
C GLN A 123 -4.10 -1.00 -20.95
N ASP A 124 -5.34 -0.92 -20.50
CA ASP A 124 -5.62 -0.29 -19.21
C ASP A 124 -5.16 -1.17 -18.05
N LEU A 125 -4.47 -0.55 -17.12
CA LEU A 125 -4.02 -1.20 -15.90
C LEU A 125 -5.21 -1.37 -14.96
N VAL A 126 -5.56 -2.61 -14.67
CA VAL A 126 -6.66 -2.97 -13.77
C VAL A 126 -6.10 -3.42 -12.42
N ALA A 127 -6.65 -2.91 -11.34
CA ALA A 127 -6.30 -3.37 -10.00
C ALA A 127 -6.81 -4.79 -9.75
N ARG A 128 -6.02 -5.56 -9.02
CA ARG A 128 -6.36 -6.95 -8.66
C ARG A 128 -7.61 -6.99 -7.78
N ALA A 129 -8.60 -7.82 -8.15
CA ALA A 129 -9.89 -7.96 -7.46
C ALA A 129 -10.65 -6.63 -7.25
N ALA A 130 -10.53 -5.66 -8.18
CA ALA A 130 -11.04 -4.31 -8.03
C ALA A 130 -12.49 -4.26 -7.53
N ASN A 131 -13.42 -4.97 -8.18
CA ASN A 131 -14.83 -4.96 -7.82
C ASN A 131 -15.07 -5.41 -6.37
N VAL A 132 -14.46 -6.55 -5.97
CA VAL A 132 -14.61 -7.10 -4.61
C VAL A 132 -13.99 -6.16 -3.58
N MET A 133 -12.87 -5.51 -3.91
CA MET A 133 -12.23 -4.54 -3.01
C MET A 133 -13.08 -3.27 -2.87
N GLN A 134 -13.69 -2.77 -3.94
CA GLN A 134 -14.61 -1.63 -3.88
C GLN A 134 -15.86 -1.96 -3.06
N GLU A 135 -16.46 -3.14 -3.24
CA GLU A 135 -17.57 -3.63 -2.41
C GLU A 135 -17.19 -3.74 -0.93
N SER A 136 -15.92 -4.00 -0.63
CA SER A 136 -15.37 -4.04 0.73
C SER A 136 -14.95 -2.65 1.27
N GLY A 137 -15.27 -1.57 0.55
CA GLY A 137 -15.03 -0.18 0.98
C GLY A 137 -13.65 0.38 0.62
N PHE A 138 -12.87 -0.29 -0.24
CA PHE A 138 -11.61 0.27 -0.73
C PHE A 138 -11.82 1.21 -1.92
N THR A 139 -11.06 2.29 -1.95
CA THR A 139 -10.91 3.13 -3.13
C THR A 139 -9.75 2.61 -3.97
N ILE A 140 -9.97 2.43 -5.26
CA ILE A 140 -8.94 1.97 -6.19
C ILE A 140 -8.12 3.15 -6.67
N ALA A 141 -6.81 3.00 -6.60
CA ALA A 141 -5.83 3.91 -7.18
C ALA A 141 -4.89 3.15 -8.11
N THR A 142 -4.60 3.71 -9.27
CA THR A 142 -3.60 3.18 -10.20
C THR A 142 -2.42 4.13 -10.33
N LEU A 143 -1.21 3.58 -10.35
CA LEU A 143 0.03 4.32 -10.55
C LEU A 143 0.73 3.77 -11.78
N THR A 144 0.74 4.55 -12.85
CA THR A 144 1.31 4.14 -14.16
C THR A 144 2.56 4.93 -14.52
N ARG A 145 3.40 4.31 -15.34
CA ARG A 145 4.56 4.94 -15.97
C ARG A 145 4.38 4.89 -17.49
N GLU A 146 4.08 6.02 -18.09
CA GLU A 146 3.80 6.11 -19.53
C GLU A 146 5.09 6.06 -20.37
N LYS A 147 6.16 6.68 -19.89
CA LYS A 147 7.46 6.83 -20.60
C LYS A 147 8.61 6.65 -19.62
N ASP A 148 9.80 6.46 -20.18
CA ASP A 148 11.01 6.50 -19.38
C ASP A 148 11.18 7.87 -18.73
N GLY A 149 11.61 7.88 -17.47
CA GLY A 149 11.77 9.11 -16.70
C GLY A 149 11.13 9.04 -15.30
N PRO A 150 11.18 10.15 -14.58
CA PRO A 150 10.73 10.21 -13.19
C PRO A 150 9.21 10.38 -13.03
N PHE A 151 8.49 10.68 -14.12
CA PHE A 151 7.06 10.98 -14.02
C PHE A 151 6.20 9.72 -13.89
N ARG A 152 5.12 9.86 -13.14
CA ARG A 152 4.08 8.86 -12.94
C ARG A 152 2.72 9.52 -13.03
N THR A 153 1.73 8.76 -13.47
CA THR A 153 0.32 9.17 -13.45
C THR A 153 -0.38 8.40 -12.34
N LEU A 154 -0.91 9.13 -11.37
CA LEU A 154 -1.75 8.60 -10.30
C LEU A 154 -3.20 8.89 -10.65
N THR A 155 -4.01 7.84 -10.74
CA THR A 155 -5.45 7.94 -11.02
C THR A 155 -6.23 7.40 -9.83
N ILE A 156 -7.17 8.18 -9.31
CA ILE A 156 -8.08 7.81 -8.22
C ILE A 156 -9.50 8.22 -8.63
N GLY A 157 -10.34 7.26 -9.02
CA GLY A 157 -11.62 7.55 -9.68
C GLY A 157 -11.38 8.40 -10.93
N ASP A 158 -12.07 9.52 -11.05
CA ASP A 158 -11.94 10.46 -12.18
C ASP A 158 -10.75 11.44 -12.02
N ASN A 159 -10.08 11.43 -10.87
CA ASN A 159 -8.96 12.34 -10.60
C ASN A 159 -7.65 11.79 -11.14
N ILE A 160 -7.05 12.51 -12.06
CA ILE A 160 -5.76 12.18 -12.67
C ILE A 160 -4.73 13.22 -12.22
N SER A 161 -3.62 12.77 -11.65
CA SER A 161 -2.53 13.63 -11.18
C SER A 161 -1.20 13.16 -11.72
N LYS A 162 -0.41 14.07 -12.27
CA LYS A 162 1.00 13.80 -12.60
C LYS A 162 1.86 14.07 -11.38
N ILE A 163 2.66 13.08 -11.02
CA ILE A 163 3.59 13.16 -9.89
C ILE A 163 5.00 12.83 -10.39
N LYS A 164 5.99 13.44 -9.78
CA LYS A 164 7.41 13.21 -10.10
C LYS A 164 8.06 12.42 -8.98
N LEU A 165 8.79 11.37 -9.36
CA LEU A 165 9.60 10.58 -8.45
C LEU A 165 10.97 11.23 -8.29
N GLU A 166 11.32 11.61 -7.08
CA GLU A 166 12.61 12.20 -6.67
C GLU A 166 13.27 11.33 -5.58
N GLU A 167 14.49 11.69 -5.19
CA GLU A 167 15.17 11.00 -4.09
C GLU A 167 14.41 11.17 -2.77
N THR A 168 13.88 12.35 -2.52
CA THR A 168 13.10 12.69 -1.33
C THR A 168 11.65 12.17 -1.34
N GLY A 169 11.20 11.57 -2.43
CA GLY A 169 9.85 11.01 -2.52
C GLY A 169 9.11 11.37 -3.79
N PHE A 170 7.81 11.58 -3.66
CA PHE A 170 6.95 12.03 -4.75
C PHE A 170 6.53 13.48 -4.54
N THR A 171 6.65 14.28 -5.59
CA THR A 171 6.19 15.68 -5.63
C THR A 171 5.08 15.83 -6.65
N ARG A 172 4.12 16.71 -6.36
CA ARG A 172 3.13 17.12 -7.37
C ARG A 172 3.80 18.10 -8.34
N ASN A 173 3.45 17.95 -9.59
CA ASN A 173 3.84 18.90 -10.64
C ASN A 173 2.86 20.06 -10.68
#